data_cb0083702d853c80e2032fe358706985
#
_entry.id   cb0083702d853c80e2032fe358706985
#
_cell.length_a   1.000
_cell.length_b   1.000
_cell.length_c   1.000
_cell.angle_alpha   90.00
_cell.angle_beta   90.00
_cell.angle_gamma   90.00
#
_symmetry.space_group_name_H-M   'P 1'
#
loop_
_entity.id
_entity.type
_entity.pdbx_description
1 polymer ?
#
loop_
_entity_poly.entity_id
_entity_poly.type
_entity_poly.pdbx_seq_one_letter_code
_entity_poly.pdbx_strand_id
1 'polypeptide(L)'
;MDKVLLIDKPKEWTSFDVVAKIRGILRSLQPQNQSTESVLEKVKPPKIRVGHAGTLDPLATGLLVILVGKATKRQDDYMKKDKVYEVTVRLGSTSNTGDDEGEKTHVSDDIPSLDEVRKTILQFIGKIHQIPPAYSAIKIDGQRAYKLARAGKDVQIKPR
;
A
#
# COMPACT_ATOMS: atom_id res chain seq x y z
N MET A 1 24.19 -0.32 -7.06
CA MET A 1 23.74 0.18 -5.74
C MET A 1 22.59 -0.70 -5.27
N ASP A 2 22.75 -1.37 -4.13
CA ASP A 2 21.73 -2.26 -3.57
C ASP A 2 21.46 -1.78 -2.14
N LYS A 3 20.23 -1.28 -1.86
CA LYS A 3 19.90 -0.67 -0.57
C LYS A 3 18.45 -0.95 -0.18
N VAL A 4 18.20 -0.89 1.12
CA VAL A 4 16.88 -0.85 1.75
C VAL A 4 16.76 0.52 2.39
N LEU A 5 15.66 1.23 2.09
CA LEU A 5 15.37 2.53 2.65
C LEU A 5 14.07 2.44 3.45
N LEU A 6 14.04 3.05 4.61
CA LEU A 6 12.87 3.20 5.45
C LEU A 6 12.36 4.61 5.26
N ILE A 7 11.16 4.73 4.71
CA ILE A 7 10.55 6.02 4.36
C ILE A 7 9.26 6.19 5.17
N ASP A 8 9.12 7.34 5.81
CA ASP A 8 7.84 7.77 6.33
C ASP A 8 7.00 8.28 5.16
N LYS A 9 5.99 7.48 4.77
CA LYS A 9 5.13 7.83 3.64
C LYS A 9 4.19 8.97 4.02
N PRO A 10 4.22 10.11 3.33
CA PRO A 10 3.29 11.19 3.60
C PRO A 10 1.87 10.82 3.21
N LYS A 11 0.89 11.45 3.85
CA LYS A 11 -0.52 11.37 3.50
C LYS A 11 -0.74 11.79 2.03
N GLU A 12 -1.74 11.21 1.40
CA GLU A 12 -2.16 11.46 0.01
C GLU A 12 -1.23 10.90 -1.07
N TRP A 13 -0.07 10.39 -0.69
CA TRP A 13 0.81 9.69 -1.61
C TRP A 13 0.48 8.21 -1.70
N THR A 14 0.51 7.67 -2.91
CA THR A 14 0.54 6.22 -3.07
C THR A 14 1.94 5.68 -2.76
N SER A 15 2.02 4.40 -2.40
CA SER A 15 3.33 3.73 -2.24
C SER A 15 4.17 3.78 -3.51
N PHE A 16 3.51 3.86 -4.68
CA PHE A 16 4.19 3.95 -5.98
C PHE A 16 4.75 5.35 -6.26
N ASP A 17 4.12 6.41 -5.77
CA ASP A 17 4.64 7.78 -5.89
C ASP A 17 5.97 7.92 -5.16
N VAL A 18 6.09 7.30 -3.98
CA VAL A 18 7.36 7.23 -3.25
C VAL A 18 8.42 6.48 -4.08
N VAL A 19 8.07 5.35 -4.68
CA VAL A 19 8.97 4.60 -5.57
C VAL A 19 9.40 5.47 -6.76
N ALA A 20 8.47 6.20 -7.38
CA ALA A 20 8.75 7.08 -8.52
C ALA A 20 9.68 8.23 -8.12
N LYS A 21 9.44 8.86 -6.98
CA LYS A 21 10.29 9.94 -6.44
C LYS A 21 11.70 9.46 -6.17
N ILE A 22 11.87 8.35 -5.44
CA ILE A 22 13.19 7.77 -5.14
C ILE A 22 13.92 7.39 -6.44
N ARG A 23 13.22 6.80 -7.41
CA ARG A 23 13.80 6.48 -8.71
C ARG A 23 14.28 7.72 -9.47
N GLY A 24 13.52 8.82 -9.40
CA GLY A 24 13.90 10.11 -9.97
C GLY A 24 15.18 10.66 -9.35
N ILE A 25 15.24 10.70 -8.01
CA ILE A 25 16.44 11.14 -7.27
C ILE A 25 17.66 10.29 -7.63
N LEU A 26 17.51 8.96 -7.63
CA LEU A 26 18.63 8.08 -7.95
C LEU A 26 19.13 8.24 -9.39
N ARG A 27 18.27 8.61 -10.31
CA ARG A 27 18.66 8.93 -11.71
C ARG A 27 19.42 10.24 -11.80
N SER A 28 19.01 11.27 -11.08
CA SER A 28 19.71 12.56 -11.07
C SER A 28 21.10 12.50 -10.41
N LEU A 29 21.31 11.54 -9.52
CA LEU A 29 22.59 11.28 -8.88
C LEU A 29 23.55 10.43 -9.72
N GLN A 30 23.09 9.86 -10.84
CA GLN A 30 24.00 9.19 -11.76
C GLN A 30 24.84 10.23 -12.51
N PRO A 31 26.17 10.03 -12.66
CA PRO A 31 26.96 10.92 -13.47
C PRO A 31 26.37 10.96 -14.87
N GLN A 32 25.93 12.14 -15.28
CA GLN A 32 25.60 12.36 -16.68
C GLN A 32 26.95 12.28 -17.41
N ASN A 33 27.15 11.20 -18.17
CA ASN A 33 28.26 11.16 -19.10
C ASN A 33 28.05 12.31 -20.11
N GLN A 34 28.67 13.46 -19.79
CA GLN A 34 28.94 14.50 -20.75
C GLN A 34 30.06 13.98 -21.67
N SER A 35 29.76 13.00 -22.47
CA SER A 35 30.61 12.71 -23.62
C SER A 35 30.18 13.63 -24.77
N THR A 36 30.79 14.81 -24.78
CA THR A 36 31.11 15.47 -26.05
C THR A 36 31.77 14.44 -26.94
N GLU A 37 31.22 14.32 -28.14
CA GLU A 37 31.83 13.59 -29.27
C GLU A 37 31.85 12.06 -29.24
N SER A 38 30.73 11.45 -29.52
CA SER A 38 30.60 10.42 -30.58
C SER A 38 29.13 10.08 -30.84
N VAL A 39 28.71 10.32 -32.05
CA VAL A 39 27.33 10.30 -32.58
C VAL A 39 26.77 8.87 -32.72
N LEU A 40 27.42 7.82 -32.24
CA LEU A 40 27.10 6.45 -32.70
C LEU A 40 26.57 5.46 -31.66
N GLU A 41 26.57 5.74 -30.35
CA GLU A 41 25.87 4.85 -29.40
C GLU A 41 25.22 5.64 -28.28
N LYS A 42 23.91 5.81 -28.36
CA LYS A 42 23.07 6.25 -27.21
C LYS A 42 23.02 5.12 -26.19
N VAL A 43 24.07 4.97 -25.39
CA VAL A 43 24.06 4.05 -24.24
C VAL A 43 23.02 4.55 -23.25
N LYS A 44 21.86 3.88 -23.19
CA LYS A 44 20.84 4.19 -22.20
C LYS A 44 21.41 3.94 -20.79
N PRO A 45 21.27 4.89 -19.88
CA PRO A 45 21.75 4.69 -18.50
C PRO A 45 21.14 3.42 -17.89
N PRO A 46 21.88 2.69 -17.08
CA PRO A 46 21.41 1.43 -16.48
C PRO A 46 20.12 1.67 -15.70
N LYS A 47 19.12 0.83 -15.95
CA LYS A 47 17.80 0.93 -15.33
C LYS A 47 17.92 0.59 -13.83
N ILE A 48 17.79 1.58 -12.96
CA ILE A 48 17.74 1.38 -11.52
C ILE A 48 16.40 0.74 -11.16
N ARG A 49 16.45 -0.44 -10.54
CA ARG A 49 15.26 -1.09 -10.00
C ARG A 49 14.92 -0.45 -8.65
N VAL A 50 13.67 -0.04 -8.47
CA VAL A 50 13.15 0.46 -7.20
C VAL A 50 11.76 -0.12 -7.03
N GLY A 51 11.47 -0.68 -5.87
CA GLY A 51 10.17 -1.23 -5.49
C GLY A 51 9.90 -1.01 -4.00
N HIS A 52 8.70 -1.34 -3.54
CA HIS A 52 8.33 -1.30 -2.13
C HIS A 52 7.97 -2.69 -1.62
N ALA A 53 8.09 -2.91 -0.31
CA ALA A 53 7.74 -4.17 0.35
C ALA A 53 6.57 -3.95 1.31
N GLY A 54 5.40 -3.88 0.76
CA GLY A 54 4.13 -3.59 1.40
C GLY A 54 3.48 -2.34 0.81
N THR A 55 2.16 -2.36 0.68
CA THR A 55 1.39 -1.21 0.20
C THR A 55 0.77 -0.51 1.39
N LEU A 56 0.94 0.80 1.47
CA LEU A 56 0.13 1.69 2.29
C LEU A 56 -0.86 2.42 1.39
N ASP A 57 -2.09 2.54 1.84
CA ASP A 57 -3.13 3.30 1.14
C ASP A 57 -2.78 4.80 1.11
N PRO A 58 -3.34 5.60 0.19
CA PRO A 58 -3.03 7.02 0.09
C PRO A 58 -3.24 7.78 1.40
N LEU A 59 -4.33 7.52 2.13
CA LEU A 59 -4.63 8.17 3.41
C LEU A 59 -3.70 7.73 4.55
N ALA A 60 -3.11 6.53 4.47
CA ALA A 60 -2.22 6.03 5.49
C ALA A 60 -0.86 6.73 5.42
N THR A 61 -0.27 6.99 6.58
CA THR A 61 1.12 7.47 6.76
C THR A 61 1.97 6.39 7.41
N GLY A 62 3.26 6.61 7.54
CA GLY A 62 4.17 5.77 8.30
C GLY A 62 5.10 4.92 7.44
N LEU A 63 5.66 3.88 8.05
CA LEU A 63 6.79 3.13 7.52
C LEU A 63 6.50 2.41 6.20
N LEU A 64 7.14 2.86 5.14
CA LEU A 64 7.20 2.21 3.84
C LEU A 64 8.63 1.73 3.55
N VAL A 65 8.80 0.42 3.38
CA VAL A 65 10.10 -0.17 3.04
C VAL A 65 10.32 -0.08 1.53
N ILE A 66 11.35 0.67 1.11
CA ILE A 66 11.74 0.82 -0.29
C ILE A 66 13.00 -0.01 -0.55
N LEU A 67 12.97 -0.77 -1.63
CA LEU A 67 14.03 -1.67 -2.06
C LEU A 67 14.66 -1.14 -3.35
N VAL A 68 16.00 -1.04 -3.37
CA VAL A 68 16.77 -0.52 -4.50
C VAL A 68 17.73 -1.60 -5.02
N GLY A 69 17.84 -1.71 -6.34
CA GLY A 69 18.76 -2.62 -7.01
C GLY A 69 18.40 -4.09 -6.80
N LYS A 70 19.38 -4.89 -6.42
CA LYS A 70 19.19 -6.34 -6.16
C LYS A 70 18.32 -6.60 -4.92
N ALA A 71 18.22 -5.65 -3.99
CA ALA A 71 17.33 -5.76 -2.82
C ALA A 71 15.87 -5.97 -3.20
N THR A 72 15.44 -5.54 -4.39
CA THR A 72 14.06 -5.79 -4.89
C THR A 72 13.71 -7.27 -5.01
N LYS A 73 14.70 -8.16 -5.11
CA LYS A 73 14.48 -9.62 -5.14
C LYS A 73 14.11 -10.19 -3.77
N ARG A 74 14.36 -9.42 -2.70
CA ARG A 74 14.06 -9.81 -1.32
C ARG A 74 12.75 -9.19 -0.79
N GLN A 75 11.85 -8.78 -1.69
CA GLN A 75 10.58 -8.15 -1.33
C GLN A 75 9.77 -9.01 -0.35
N ASP A 76 9.70 -10.31 -0.58
CA ASP A 76 8.91 -11.24 0.24
C ASP A 76 9.43 -11.35 1.68
N ASP A 77 10.75 -11.23 1.89
CA ASP A 77 11.35 -11.24 3.24
C ASP A 77 10.81 -10.11 4.13
N TYR A 78 10.47 -8.97 3.53
CA TYR A 78 9.92 -7.81 4.23
C TYR A 78 8.39 -7.82 4.27
N MET A 79 7.74 -8.30 3.21
CA MET A 79 6.28 -8.38 3.16
C MET A 79 5.69 -9.36 4.18
N LYS A 80 6.43 -10.43 4.51
CA LYS A 80 6.00 -11.46 5.47
C LYS A 80 6.23 -11.10 6.94
N LYS A 81 6.90 -9.98 7.23
CA LYS A 81 7.14 -9.53 8.61
C LYS A 81 5.86 -9.05 9.27
N ASP A 82 5.80 -9.18 10.58
CA ASP A 82 4.74 -8.61 11.42
C ASP A 82 4.64 -7.09 11.22
N LYS A 83 3.45 -6.56 11.40
CA LYS A 83 3.16 -5.15 11.21
C LYS A 83 2.34 -4.63 12.38
N VAL A 84 2.60 -3.39 12.76
CA VAL A 84 1.83 -2.66 13.77
C VAL A 84 1.16 -1.48 13.07
N TYR A 85 -0.14 -1.31 13.31
CA TYR A 85 -0.92 -0.20 12.79
C TYR A 85 -1.59 0.53 13.95
N GLU A 86 -1.57 1.85 13.90
CA GLU A 86 -2.42 2.70 14.71
C GLU A 86 -3.61 3.14 13.85
N VAL A 87 -4.82 2.89 14.34
CA VAL A 87 -6.05 3.10 13.58
C VAL A 87 -7.06 3.85 14.43
N THR A 88 -7.69 4.88 13.87
CA THR A 88 -8.87 5.53 14.44
C THR A 88 -10.11 4.97 13.76
N VAL A 89 -11.01 4.37 14.53
CA VAL A 89 -12.28 3.82 14.06
C VAL A 89 -13.41 4.72 14.53
N ARG A 90 -14.24 5.21 13.60
CA ARG A 90 -15.47 5.90 13.90
C ARG A 90 -16.61 4.90 13.99
N LEU A 91 -17.27 4.87 15.16
CA LEU A 91 -18.43 4.01 15.39
C LEU A 91 -19.72 4.70 14.93
N GLY A 92 -20.79 3.94 14.78
CA GLY A 92 -22.13 4.42 14.39
C GLY A 92 -22.35 4.66 12.90
N SER A 93 -21.32 4.47 12.06
CA SER A 93 -21.45 4.58 10.61
C SER A 93 -20.57 3.58 9.87
N THR A 94 -20.97 3.21 8.67
CA THR A 94 -20.20 2.41 7.73
C THR A 94 -19.90 3.21 6.47
N SER A 95 -18.93 2.78 5.66
CA SER A 95 -18.72 3.32 4.32
C SER A 95 -18.68 2.20 3.28
N ASN A 96 -19.02 2.51 2.05
CA ASN A 96 -19.02 1.54 0.95
C ASN A 96 -17.59 1.10 0.56
N THR A 97 -16.57 1.89 0.90
CA THR A 97 -15.15 1.56 0.68
C THR A 97 -14.49 0.92 1.91
N GLY A 98 -15.13 0.99 3.08
CA GLY A 98 -14.59 0.54 4.36
C GLY A 98 -13.57 1.50 4.99
N ASP A 99 -13.40 2.70 4.43
CA ASP A 99 -12.52 3.77 4.90
C ASP A 99 -13.26 5.12 4.96
N ASP A 100 -12.53 6.21 5.20
CA ASP A 100 -13.12 7.55 5.33
C ASP A 100 -13.35 8.25 3.98
N GLU A 101 -12.92 7.69 2.86
CA GLU A 101 -13.13 8.26 1.52
C GLU A 101 -14.51 7.93 0.94
N GLY A 102 -15.09 6.78 1.34
CA GLY A 102 -16.35 6.31 0.79
C GLY A 102 -17.58 7.05 1.28
N GLU A 103 -18.68 6.86 0.56
CA GLU A 103 -20.00 7.31 0.96
C GLU A 103 -20.42 6.64 2.28
N LYS A 104 -20.81 7.45 3.25
CA LYS A 104 -21.11 6.99 4.62
C LYS A 104 -22.59 6.75 4.79
N THR A 105 -22.91 5.61 5.41
CA THR A 105 -24.25 5.25 5.84
C THR A 105 -24.30 5.23 7.36
N HIS A 106 -25.25 5.97 7.93
CA HIS A 106 -25.52 5.93 9.36
C HIS A 106 -26.11 4.58 9.75
N VAL A 107 -25.64 4.01 10.87
CA VAL A 107 -26.04 2.68 11.34
C VAL A 107 -26.69 2.75 12.72
N SER A 108 -26.10 3.50 13.65
CA SER A 108 -26.59 3.60 15.04
C SER A 108 -26.10 4.87 15.73
N ASP A 109 -26.91 5.40 16.61
CA ASP A 109 -26.53 6.46 17.55
C ASP A 109 -26.04 5.92 18.90
N ASP A 110 -26.06 4.60 19.07
CA ASP A 110 -25.61 3.97 20.32
C ASP A 110 -24.11 4.13 20.48
N ILE A 111 -23.70 4.63 21.63
CA ILE A 111 -22.30 4.75 22.02
C ILE A 111 -21.96 3.60 22.96
N PRO A 112 -21.19 2.59 22.50
CA PRO A 112 -20.82 1.48 23.35
C PRO A 112 -19.91 1.95 24.49
N SER A 113 -20.01 1.29 25.64
CA SER A 113 -19.08 1.49 26.75
C SER A 113 -17.67 1.00 26.38
N LEU A 114 -16.65 1.50 27.07
CA LEU A 114 -15.27 1.05 26.88
C LEU A 114 -15.11 -0.45 27.13
N ASP A 115 -15.88 -1.03 28.04
CA ASP A 115 -15.80 -2.46 28.34
C ASP A 115 -16.40 -3.31 27.22
N GLU A 116 -17.48 -2.86 26.58
CA GLU A 116 -18.03 -3.51 25.40
C GLU A 116 -17.04 -3.46 24.22
N VAL A 117 -16.43 -2.30 24.00
CA VAL A 117 -15.38 -2.16 22.97
C VAL A 117 -14.21 -3.10 23.25
N ARG A 118 -13.70 -3.13 24.50
CA ARG A 118 -12.60 -4.03 24.89
C ARG A 118 -12.95 -5.51 24.67
N LYS A 119 -14.14 -5.93 25.10
CA LYS A 119 -14.61 -7.31 24.89
C LYS A 119 -14.70 -7.65 23.40
N THR A 120 -15.18 -6.73 22.58
CA THR A 120 -15.31 -6.93 21.13
C THR A 120 -13.93 -7.05 20.47
N ILE A 121 -12.97 -6.21 20.83
CA ILE A 121 -11.60 -6.26 20.28
C ILE A 121 -10.92 -7.61 20.54
N LEU A 122 -11.19 -8.24 21.68
CA LEU A 122 -10.62 -9.56 22.01
C LEU A 122 -11.01 -10.65 21.00
N GLN A 123 -12.11 -10.49 20.27
CA GLN A 123 -12.54 -11.42 19.23
C GLN A 123 -11.66 -11.38 17.98
N PHE A 124 -10.84 -10.34 17.83
CA PHE A 124 -9.90 -10.17 16.72
C PHE A 124 -8.49 -10.66 17.04
N ILE A 125 -8.28 -11.30 18.22
CA ILE A 125 -6.99 -11.87 18.60
C ILE A 125 -6.85 -13.28 18.06
N GLY A 126 -5.69 -13.60 17.50
CA GLY A 126 -5.35 -14.90 16.94
C GLY A 126 -5.71 -15.06 15.48
N LYS A 127 -6.01 -16.29 15.07
CA LYS A 127 -6.38 -16.60 13.68
C LYS A 127 -7.85 -16.27 13.46
N ILE A 128 -8.12 -15.29 12.63
CA ILE A 128 -9.47 -14.91 12.23
C ILE A 128 -9.68 -15.13 10.74
N HIS A 129 -10.92 -15.39 10.35
CA HIS A 129 -11.32 -15.40 8.94
C HIS A 129 -11.92 -14.05 8.59
N GLN A 130 -11.28 -13.33 7.68
CA GLN A 130 -11.75 -12.04 7.17
C GLN A 130 -12.22 -12.19 5.73
N ILE A 131 -13.40 -11.65 5.41
CA ILE A 131 -13.80 -11.41 4.02
C ILE A 131 -13.20 -10.06 3.63
N PRO A 132 -12.23 -10.02 2.70
CA PRO A 132 -11.65 -8.77 2.27
C PRO A 132 -12.68 -7.86 1.59
N PRO A 133 -12.58 -6.53 1.74
CA PRO A 133 -13.51 -5.60 1.10
C PRO A 133 -13.41 -5.67 -0.43
N ALA A 134 -14.52 -5.35 -1.12
CA ALA A 134 -14.56 -5.29 -2.59
C ALA A 134 -13.55 -4.25 -3.15
N TYR A 135 -13.34 -3.15 -2.42
CA TYR A 135 -12.37 -2.10 -2.76
C TYR A 135 -10.94 -2.46 -2.32
N SER A 136 -10.49 -3.67 -2.64
CA SER A 136 -9.15 -4.15 -2.31
C SER A 136 -8.29 -4.42 -3.55
N ALA A 137 -6.98 -4.56 -3.33
CA ALA A 137 -6.02 -4.88 -4.39
C ALA A 137 -5.96 -6.39 -4.74
N ILE A 138 -6.85 -7.21 -4.18
CA ILE A 138 -6.95 -8.64 -4.47
C ILE A 138 -7.27 -8.85 -5.95
N LYS A 139 -6.68 -9.87 -6.54
CA LYS A 139 -6.99 -10.26 -7.91
C LYS A 139 -8.07 -11.36 -7.93
N ILE A 140 -9.08 -11.12 -8.75
CA ILE A 140 -10.14 -12.10 -9.10
C ILE A 140 -10.05 -12.28 -10.61
N ASP A 141 -9.79 -13.48 -11.06
CA ASP A 141 -9.62 -13.82 -12.48
C ASP A 141 -8.66 -12.89 -13.22
N GLY A 142 -7.54 -12.54 -12.55
CA GLY A 142 -6.50 -11.66 -13.10
C GLY A 142 -6.76 -10.15 -12.97
N GLN A 143 -7.97 -9.73 -12.62
CA GLN A 143 -8.35 -8.32 -12.44
C GLN A 143 -8.35 -7.93 -10.96
N ARG A 144 -8.04 -6.66 -10.66
CA ARG A 144 -8.09 -6.13 -9.30
C ARG A 144 -9.54 -5.95 -8.85
N ALA A 145 -9.89 -6.41 -7.63
CA ALA A 145 -11.23 -6.33 -7.06
C ALA A 145 -11.77 -4.89 -7.06
N TYR A 146 -10.95 -3.89 -6.67
CA TYR A 146 -11.37 -2.50 -6.68
C TYR A 146 -11.75 -1.97 -8.08
N LYS A 147 -11.15 -2.51 -9.16
CA LYS A 147 -11.53 -2.12 -10.54
C LYS A 147 -12.89 -2.66 -10.92
N LEU A 148 -13.18 -3.89 -10.50
CA LEU A 148 -14.49 -4.51 -10.72
C LEU A 148 -15.57 -3.79 -9.92
N ALA A 149 -15.31 -3.48 -8.64
CA ALA A 149 -16.24 -2.74 -7.78
C ALA A 149 -16.55 -1.34 -8.33
N ARG A 150 -15.52 -0.59 -8.79
CA ARG A 150 -15.73 0.72 -9.44
C ARG A 150 -16.50 0.64 -10.75
N ALA A 151 -16.45 -0.49 -11.43
CA ALA A 151 -17.24 -0.76 -12.65
C ALA A 151 -18.68 -1.26 -12.34
N GLY A 152 -19.10 -1.23 -11.05
CA GLY A 152 -20.43 -1.68 -10.62
C GLY A 152 -20.65 -3.19 -10.70
N LYS A 153 -19.58 -3.98 -10.84
CA LYS A 153 -19.67 -5.44 -10.87
C LYS A 153 -19.75 -5.98 -9.45
N ASP A 154 -20.59 -7.01 -9.25
CA ASP A 154 -20.60 -7.75 -8.00
C ASP A 154 -19.26 -8.48 -7.80
N VAL A 155 -18.66 -8.29 -6.64
CA VAL A 155 -17.33 -8.81 -6.31
C VAL A 155 -17.43 -9.75 -5.13
N GLN A 156 -17.48 -11.06 -5.42
CA GLN A 156 -17.46 -12.07 -4.37
C GLN A 156 -16.04 -12.49 -4.03
N ILE A 157 -15.64 -12.25 -2.78
CA ILE A 157 -14.30 -12.59 -2.27
C ILE A 157 -14.46 -13.65 -1.19
N LYS A 158 -13.68 -14.74 -1.31
CA LYS A 158 -13.68 -15.80 -0.30
C LYS A 158 -12.98 -15.34 0.98
N PRO A 159 -13.43 -15.79 2.16
CA PRO A 159 -12.73 -15.55 3.42
C PRO A 159 -11.27 -16.05 3.37
N ARG A 160 -10.42 -15.36 4.06
CA ARG A 160 -8.98 -15.68 4.19
C ARG A 160 -8.58 -15.72 5.64
#